data_8f82cf10720e95b05b24bac915029955
#
_entry.id   8f82cf10720e95b05b24bac915029955
#
_cell.length_a   1.000
_cell.length_b   1.000
_cell.length_c   1.000
_cell.angle_alpha   90.00
_cell.angle_beta   90.00
_cell.angle_gamma   90.00
#
_symmetry.space_group_name_H-M   'P 1'
#
loop_
_entity.id
_entity.type
_entity.pdbx_description
1 polymer ?
#
loop_
_entity_poly.entity_id
_entity_poly.type
_entity_poly.pdbx_seq_one_letter_code
_entity_poly.pdbx_strand_id
1 'polypeptide(L)'
;MILGVGRKPMRRRDFTALLGSVTALAIAWPLTVHAQQPVMPVIGYLSTSFPNAAWVAAFRQGLKEAGYIEGQNVAIEFRWAEGQYDRLPGLATDLVARQVAVIAALGHPAALAAKKATAAIPIVFMSTVDPVAYGLVDSIERPAGNATGAYLVTLSLEAKRLELLRLVFPNATRVAVLVNPTNPAAEHQLKDSQEAARALGIELRIANASSEPSINTVFSTLVEQRIGALLVTTDSFFLFRRDQLVALAARYSMPAMYSYREFAVAGGLMSYGVSLIDGARLAGVYAGRVLKGKKPTDLPVQQSTKVELVINLKAAKALGVTFPATLLGSADEVIE
;
A
#
# COMPACT_ATOMS: atom_id res chain seq x y z
N MET A 1 47.93 -93.48 23.41
CA MET A 1 46.81 -93.97 22.60
C MET A 1 45.94 -92.71 22.31
N ILE A 2 46.21 -92.00 21.18
CA ILE A 2 45.62 -90.70 20.87
C ILE A 2 44.75 -90.97 19.64
N LEU A 3 43.43 -90.83 19.77
CA LEU A 3 42.48 -90.84 18.67
C LEU A 3 42.32 -89.46 18.03
N GLY A 4 42.77 -89.38 16.78
CA GLY A 4 42.62 -88.20 15.98
C GLY A 4 41.21 -87.99 15.39
N VAL A 5 40.63 -86.84 15.64
CA VAL A 5 39.34 -86.47 15.05
C VAL A 5 39.61 -85.77 13.70
N GLY A 6 39.28 -86.46 12.61
CA GLY A 6 39.41 -85.86 11.23
C GLY A 6 38.35 -84.78 10.95
N ARG A 7 38.78 -83.61 10.67
CA ARG A 7 37.93 -82.52 10.13
C ARG A 7 37.73 -82.77 8.64
N LYS A 8 36.49 -82.97 8.18
CA LYS A 8 36.13 -82.96 6.77
C LYS A 8 36.01 -81.54 6.29
N PRO A 9 36.59 -81.17 5.14
CA PRO A 9 36.43 -79.84 4.57
C PRO A 9 35.05 -79.65 3.99
N MET A 10 34.38 -78.58 4.35
CA MET A 10 33.07 -78.17 3.86
C MET A 10 33.18 -77.82 2.35
N ARG A 11 32.31 -78.37 1.50
CA ARG A 11 32.31 -78.17 0.06
C ARG A 11 31.66 -76.79 -0.27
N ARG A 12 32.22 -76.10 -1.28
CA ARG A 12 31.78 -74.77 -1.74
C ARG A 12 30.28 -74.65 -2.08
N ARG A 13 29.54 -75.74 -2.17
CA ARG A 13 28.11 -75.76 -2.49
C ARG A 13 27.20 -75.50 -1.27
N ASP A 14 27.69 -75.67 -0.06
CA ASP A 14 26.88 -75.43 1.14
C ASP A 14 26.91 -74.01 1.61
N PHE A 15 27.85 -73.21 1.10
CA PHE A 15 27.97 -71.78 1.43
C PHE A 15 27.00 -70.89 0.63
N THR A 16 26.53 -71.37 -0.53
CA THR A 16 25.59 -70.62 -1.37
C THR A 16 24.13 -70.79 -0.97
N ALA A 17 23.79 -71.84 -0.21
CA ALA A 17 22.40 -72.06 0.25
C ALA A 17 22.04 -71.27 1.48
N LEU A 18 23.01 -70.78 2.29
CA LEU A 18 22.78 -69.96 3.50
C LEU A 18 22.70 -68.45 3.23
N LEU A 19 23.12 -67.95 2.06
CA LEU A 19 23.04 -66.55 1.66
C LEU A 19 21.78 -66.19 0.87
N GLY A 20 21.00 -67.22 0.47
CA GLY A 20 19.78 -67.00 -0.33
C GLY A 20 18.51 -66.75 0.48
N SER A 21 18.49 -66.92 1.79
CA SER A 21 17.26 -66.84 2.60
C SER A 21 17.11 -65.62 3.46
N VAL A 22 18.05 -64.67 3.43
CA VAL A 22 17.99 -63.44 4.24
C VAL A 22 17.66 -62.20 3.41
N THR A 23 17.67 -62.30 2.08
CA THR A 23 17.48 -61.14 1.17
C THR A 23 16.04 -60.90 0.70
N ALA A 24 15.07 -61.67 1.15
CA ALA A 24 13.68 -61.60 0.65
C ALA A 24 12.67 -60.94 1.62
N LEU A 25 13.10 -60.42 2.79
CA LEU A 25 12.18 -59.82 3.77
C LEU A 25 12.42 -58.34 4.05
N ALA A 26 13.25 -57.64 3.25
CA ALA A 26 13.57 -56.24 3.43
C ALA A 26 12.93 -55.30 2.40
N ILE A 27 11.97 -55.74 1.59
CA ILE A 27 11.35 -54.94 0.55
C ILE A 27 9.82 -55.01 0.70
N ALA A 28 9.27 -54.36 1.71
CA ALA A 28 7.88 -53.90 1.71
C ALA A 28 7.58 -53.03 2.93
N TRP A 29 8.42 -52.05 3.22
CA TRP A 29 7.91 -50.90 3.92
C TRP A 29 7.50 -49.89 2.82
N PRO A 30 6.19 -49.59 2.70
CA PRO A 30 5.81 -48.47 1.86
C PRO A 30 6.41 -47.25 2.52
N LEU A 31 7.42 -46.67 1.90
CA LEU A 31 7.78 -45.27 2.10
C LEU A 31 6.55 -44.46 1.68
N THR A 32 5.58 -44.35 2.56
CA THR A 32 4.59 -43.28 2.49
C THR A 32 5.39 -42.01 2.70
N VAL A 33 5.98 -41.53 1.60
CA VAL A 33 6.33 -40.13 1.47
C VAL A 33 5.00 -39.41 1.64
N HIS A 34 4.69 -39.03 2.88
CA HIS A 34 3.73 -37.97 3.09
C HIS A 34 4.34 -36.75 2.39
N ALA A 35 3.95 -36.50 1.16
CA ALA A 35 4.08 -35.22 0.56
C ALA A 35 3.33 -34.29 1.52
N GLN A 36 4.06 -33.64 2.43
CA GLN A 36 3.50 -32.52 3.19
C GLN A 36 2.93 -31.61 2.13
N GLN A 37 1.60 -31.52 2.09
CA GLN A 37 0.96 -30.51 1.27
C GLN A 37 1.65 -29.19 1.64
N PRO A 38 2.25 -28.47 0.67
CA PRO A 38 2.94 -27.25 0.99
C PRO A 38 1.95 -26.34 1.73
N VAL A 39 2.29 -26.00 2.97
CA VAL A 39 1.44 -25.12 3.78
C VAL A 39 1.22 -23.86 2.95
N MET A 40 -0.05 -23.58 2.65
CA MET A 40 -0.42 -22.41 1.84
C MET A 40 0.15 -21.15 2.52
N PRO A 41 1.02 -20.38 1.83
CA PRO A 41 1.57 -19.17 2.42
C PRO A 41 0.46 -18.15 2.70
N VAL A 42 0.61 -17.42 3.80
CA VAL A 42 -0.33 -16.38 4.22
C VAL A 42 0.30 -15.02 4.01
N ILE A 43 -0.40 -14.11 3.34
CA ILE A 43 -0.04 -12.71 3.25
C ILE A 43 -0.82 -11.93 4.31
N GLY A 44 -0.12 -11.18 5.16
CA GLY A 44 -0.74 -10.19 6.01
C GLY A 44 -0.95 -8.87 5.24
N TYR A 45 -2.19 -8.52 4.93
CA TYR A 45 -2.53 -7.24 4.29
C TYR A 45 -2.84 -6.21 5.36
N LEU A 46 -1.91 -5.29 5.61
CA LEU A 46 -2.04 -4.20 6.58
C LEU A 46 -2.31 -2.88 5.85
N SER A 47 -3.44 -2.25 6.12
CA SER A 47 -3.80 -1.00 5.44
C SER A 47 -4.16 0.10 6.43
N THR A 48 -3.76 1.34 6.11
CA THR A 48 -4.19 2.54 6.83
C THR A 48 -5.66 2.86 6.59
N SER A 49 -6.23 2.37 5.50
CA SER A 49 -7.58 2.70 5.03
C SER A 49 -8.62 1.66 5.48
N PHE A 50 -9.81 1.78 4.93
CA PHE A 50 -10.93 0.84 5.06
C PHE A 50 -10.89 -0.23 3.98
N PRO A 51 -11.70 -1.31 4.12
CA PRO A 51 -11.92 -2.25 3.03
C PRO A 51 -12.34 -1.52 1.76
N ASN A 52 -11.50 -1.61 0.72
CA ASN A 52 -11.76 -1.03 -0.59
C ASN A 52 -11.68 -2.13 -1.64
N ALA A 53 -12.82 -2.47 -2.23
CA ALA A 53 -12.93 -3.57 -3.18
C ALA A 53 -12.02 -3.39 -4.41
N ALA A 54 -11.88 -2.14 -4.92
CA ALA A 54 -11.03 -1.87 -6.08
C ALA A 54 -9.55 -2.06 -5.78
N TRP A 55 -9.08 -1.63 -4.61
CA TRP A 55 -7.68 -1.82 -4.21
C TRP A 55 -7.35 -3.29 -3.93
N VAL A 56 -8.27 -4.00 -3.26
CA VAL A 56 -8.12 -5.44 -3.02
C VAL A 56 -8.12 -6.21 -4.34
N ALA A 57 -9.00 -5.86 -5.27
CA ALA A 57 -9.02 -6.46 -6.62
C ALA A 57 -7.71 -6.20 -7.38
N ALA A 58 -7.18 -4.97 -7.32
CA ALA A 58 -5.91 -4.61 -7.94
C ALA A 58 -4.73 -5.37 -7.29
N PHE A 59 -4.70 -5.49 -5.97
CA PHE A 59 -3.69 -6.29 -5.26
C PHE A 59 -3.75 -7.77 -5.67
N ARG A 60 -4.96 -8.36 -5.71
CA ARG A 60 -5.18 -9.73 -6.20
C ARG A 60 -4.75 -9.91 -7.66
N GLN A 61 -4.99 -8.90 -8.50
CA GLN A 61 -4.54 -8.91 -9.89
C GLN A 61 -3.00 -8.95 -9.95
N GLY A 62 -2.31 -8.12 -9.15
CA GLY A 62 -0.85 -8.14 -9.06
C GLY A 62 -0.29 -9.48 -8.55
N LEU A 63 -0.95 -10.11 -7.58
CA LEU A 63 -0.61 -11.47 -7.13
C LEU A 63 -0.78 -12.48 -8.26
N LYS A 64 -1.87 -12.40 -9.02
CA LYS A 64 -2.14 -13.29 -10.16
C LYS A 64 -1.07 -13.15 -11.25
N GLU A 65 -0.61 -11.94 -11.56
CA GLU A 65 0.51 -11.67 -12.47
C GLU A 65 1.81 -12.35 -12.00
N ALA A 66 1.97 -12.47 -10.68
CA ALA A 66 3.07 -13.22 -10.07
C ALA A 66 2.78 -14.73 -9.88
N GLY A 67 1.64 -15.24 -10.33
CA GLY A 67 1.28 -16.67 -10.28
C GLY A 67 0.63 -17.12 -8.97
N TYR A 68 0.11 -16.18 -8.15
CA TYR A 68 -0.60 -16.49 -6.91
C TYR A 68 -2.08 -16.14 -7.02
N ILE A 69 -2.94 -17.08 -6.61
CA ILE A 69 -4.39 -16.93 -6.61
C ILE A 69 -4.90 -17.23 -5.21
N GLU A 70 -5.57 -16.24 -4.60
CA GLU A 70 -6.15 -16.38 -3.25
C GLU A 70 -7.13 -17.56 -3.21
N GLY A 71 -7.04 -18.37 -2.16
CA GLY A 71 -7.83 -19.59 -1.97
C GLY A 71 -7.33 -20.82 -2.75
N GLN A 72 -6.34 -20.67 -3.66
CA GLN A 72 -5.74 -21.81 -4.38
C GLN A 72 -4.32 -22.10 -3.90
N ASN A 73 -3.44 -21.10 -3.88
CA ASN A 73 -2.03 -21.27 -3.51
C ASN A 73 -1.49 -20.14 -2.62
N VAL A 74 -2.34 -19.23 -2.16
CA VAL A 74 -2.06 -18.17 -1.19
C VAL A 74 -3.33 -17.83 -0.41
N ALA A 75 -3.19 -17.51 0.87
CA ALA A 75 -4.24 -16.92 1.70
C ALA A 75 -3.90 -15.46 2.02
N ILE A 76 -4.90 -14.62 2.27
CA ILE A 76 -4.72 -13.22 2.66
C ILE A 76 -5.47 -12.96 3.96
N GLU A 77 -4.75 -12.45 4.95
CA GLU A 77 -5.33 -11.96 6.20
C GLU A 77 -5.34 -10.43 6.22
N PHE A 78 -6.52 -9.85 6.23
CA PHE A 78 -6.71 -8.41 6.17
C PHE A 78 -6.72 -7.77 7.56
N ARG A 79 -6.02 -6.62 7.69
CA ARG A 79 -6.04 -5.74 8.85
C ARG A 79 -6.21 -4.31 8.38
N TRP A 80 -7.28 -3.68 8.84
CA TRP A 80 -7.67 -2.33 8.44
C TRP A 80 -7.59 -1.40 9.64
N ALA A 81 -6.82 -0.33 9.54
CA ALA A 81 -6.73 0.68 10.59
C ALA A 81 -7.86 1.72 10.52
N GLU A 82 -8.59 1.77 9.41
CA GLU A 82 -9.77 2.63 9.23
C GLU A 82 -9.48 4.12 9.49
N GLY A 83 -8.30 4.59 9.02
CA GLY A 83 -7.83 5.96 9.24
C GLY A 83 -7.35 6.26 10.66
N GLN A 84 -7.40 5.28 11.58
CA GLN A 84 -6.96 5.39 12.96
C GLN A 84 -5.53 4.86 13.08
N TYR A 85 -4.54 5.74 12.97
CA TYR A 85 -3.12 5.34 12.89
C TYR A 85 -2.58 4.71 14.17
N ASP A 86 -3.17 5.01 15.32
CA ASP A 86 -2.87 4.43 16.63
C ASP A 86 -3.19 2.93 16.72
N ARG A 87 -4.06 2.41 15.86
CA ARG A 87 -4.35 0.96 15.77
C ARG A 87 -3.25 0.16 15.05
N LEU A 88 -2.46 0.81 14.20
CA LEU A 88 -1.48 0.13 13.34
C LEU A 88 -0.45 -0.72 14.08
N PRO A 89 0.14 -0.29 15.22
CA PRO A 89 1.11 -1.11 15.94
C PRO A 89 0.52 -2.44 16.40
N GLY A 90 -0.69 -2.44 16.97
CA GLY A 90 -1.37 -3.66 17.42
C GLY A 90 -1.72 -4.60 16.25
N LEU A 91 -2.20 -4.04 15.12
CA LEU A 91 -2.53 -4.80 13.92
C LEU A 91 -1.28 -5.43 13.27
N ALA A 92 -0.15 -4.71 13.26
CA ALA A 92 1.11 -5.25 12.76
C ALA A 92 1.63 -6.39 13.66
N THR A 93 1.56 -6.21 14.98
CA THR A 93 1.96 -7.24 15.96
C THR A 93 1.12 -8.51 15.84
N ASP A 94 -0.18 -8.39 15.60
CA ASP A 94 -1.05 -9.56 15.37
C ASP A 94 -0.63 -10.34 14.12
N LEU A 95 -0.30 -9.66 13.00
CA LEU A 95 0.21 -10.33 11.80
C LEU A 95 1.55 -11.03 12.05
N VAL A 96 2.44 -10.42 12.83
CA VAL A 96 3.72 -11.04 13.23
C VAL A 96 3.50 -12.28 14.07
N ALA A 97 2.60 -12.23 15.05
CA ALA A 97 2.24 -13.39 15.90
C ALA A 97 1.66 -14.55 15.10
N ARG A 98 0.98 -14.27 13.99
CA ARG A 98 0.45 -15.27 13.05
C ARG A 98 1.50 -15.83 12.10
N GLN A 99 2.74 -15.34 12.15
CA GLN A 99 3.84 -15.80 11.31
C GLN A 99 3.52 -15.78 9.82
N VAL A 100 2.89 -14.68 9.35
CA VAL A 100 2.59 -14.52 7.93
C VAL A 100 3.87 -14.55 7.09
N ALA A 101 3.79 -15.06 5.87
CA ALA A 101 4.96 -15.22 4.99
C ALA A 101 5.50 -13.87 4.46
N VAL A 102 4.63 -12.87 4.34
CA VAL A 102 4.95 -11.49 3.93
C VAL A 102 3.88 -10.54 4.46
N ILE A 103 4.27 -9.32 4.85
CA ILE A 103 3.34 -8.26 5.18
C ILE A 103 3.26 -7.29 3.99
N ALA A 104 2.08 -7.21 3.36
CA ALA A 104 1.77 -6.16 2.39
C ALA A 104 1.22 -4.95 3.14
N ALA A 105 2.02 -3.88 3.26
CA ALA A 105 1.71 -2.70 4.05
C ALA A 105 1.30 -1.53 3.13
N LEU A 106 0.01 -1.24 3.04
CA LEU A 106 -0.54 -0.22 2.16
C LEU A 106 -0.78 1.08 2.91
N GLY A 107 -0.01 2.08 2.55
CA GLY A 107 0.10 3.39 3.20
C GLY A 107 1.35 3.51 4.05
N HIS A 108 1.98 4.67 4.01
CA HIS A 108 3.24 4.93 4.71
C HIS A 108 3.19 4.62 6.22
N PRO A 109 2.16 5.04 6.99
CA PRO A 109 2.07 4.70 8.42
C PRO A 109 1.97 3.19 8.68
N ALA A 110 1.30 2.43 7.79
CA ALA A 110 1.24 0.97 7.90
C ALA A 110 2.61 0.32 7.69
N ALA A 111 3.38 0.83 6.71
CA ALA A 111 4.73 0.35 6.44
C ALA A 111 5.69 0.61 7.62
N LEU A 112 5.61 1.79 8.24
CA LEU A 112 6.39 2.11 9.45
C LEU A 112 6.01 1.21 10.62
N ALA A 113 4.72 0.95 10.83
CA ALA A 113 4.25 0.07 11.89
C ALA A 113 4.73 -1.38 11.67
N ALA A 114 4.64 -1.89 10.45
CA ALA A 114 5.16 -3.21 10.10
C ALA A 114 6.68 -3.30 10.32
N LYS A 115 7.45 -2.28 9.88
CA LYS A 115 8.91 -2.25 10.07
C LYS A 115 9.32 -2.23 11.55
N LYS A 116 8.55 -1.54 12.41
CA LYS A 116 8.77 -1.54 13.86
C LYS A 116 8.42 -2.88 14.52
N ALA A 117 7.42 -3.60 13.97
CA ALA A 117 6.95 -4.86 14.54
C ALA A 117 7.84 -6.04 14.22
N THR A 118 8.56 -6.03 13.09
CA THR A 118 9.40 -7.17 12.68
C THR A 118 10.61 -6.74 11.84
N ALA A 119 11.75 -7.38 12.10
CA ALA A 119 12.92 -7.35 11.23
C ALA A 119 13.07 -8.63 10.38
N ALA A 120 12.26 -9.67 10.65
CA ALA A 120 12.40 -10.98 10.03
C ALA A 120 11.41 -11.23 8.91
N ILE A 121 10.13 -10.86 9.09
CA ILE A 121 9.11 -11.06 8.06
C ILE A 121 9.31 -10.02 6.95
N PRO A 122 9.38 -10.44 5.68
CA PRO A 122 9.46 -9.51 4.55
C PRO A 122 8.27 -8.54 4.52
N ILE A 123 8.55 -7.29 4.21
CA ILE A 123 7.55 -6.24 4.09
C ILE A 123 7.54 -5.73 2.65
N VAL A 124 6.37 -5.75 2.04
CA VAL A 124 6.11 -5.12 0.74
C VAL A 124 5.24 -3.90 0.98
N PHE A 125 5.78 -2.72 0.84
CA PHE A 125 5.04 -1.50 1.09
C PHE A 125 4.48 -0.85 -0.18
N MET A 126 3.41 -0.08 0.00
CA MET A 126 2.98 0.99 -0.91
C MET A 126 3.05 2.30 -0.14
N SER A 127 3.89 3.23 -0.58
CA SER A 127 4.07 4.53 0.05
C SER A 127 3.84 5.67 -0.94
N THR A 128 3.18 6.73 -0.49
CA THR A 128 3.01 7.99 -1.24
C THR A 128 4.00 9.07 -0.79
N VAL A 129 4.90 8.76 0.14
CA VAL A 129 5.98 9.63 0.58
C VAL A 129 7.31 8.92 0.38
N ASP A 130 8.41 9.68 0.30
CA ASP A 130 9.74 9.17 0.03
C ASP A 130 10.16 8.12 1.10
N PRO A 131 10.32 6.85 0.73
CA PRO A 131 10.62 5.80 1.68
C PRO A 131 12.05 5.88 2.25
N VAL A 132 12.96 6.61 1.61
CA VAL A 132 14.31 6.86 2.11
C VAL A 132 14.27 7.98 3.16
N ALA A 133 13.68 9.12 2.82
CA ALA A 133 13.58 10.27 3.72
C ALA A 133 12.86 9.92 5.04
N TYR A 134 11.92 9.01 4.99
CA TYR A 134 11.16 8.54 6.15
C TYR A 134 11.65 7.20 6.75
N GLY A 135 12.84 6.76 6.36
CA GLY A 135 13.52 5.62 6.98
C GLY A 135 12.87 4.27 6.79
N LEU A 136 12.06 4.07 5.75
CA LEU A 136 11.55 2.75 5.39
C LEU A 136 12.62 1.88 4.76
N VAL A 137 13.44 2.46 3.89
CA VAL A 137 14.57 1.81 3.22
C VAL A 137 15.77 2.75 3.20
N ASP A 138 16.97 2.21 3.04
CA ASP A 138 18.19 3.02 2.97
C ASP A 138 18.42 3.57 1.55
N SER A 139 17.89 2.89 0.53
CA SER A 139 18.01 3.27 -0.88
C SER A 139 16.85 2.71 -1.70
N ILE A 140 16.45 3.44 -2.73
CA ILE A 140 15.44 3.00 -3.71
C ILE A 140 15.96 1.83 -4.54
N GLU A 141 17.22 1.91 -5.00
CA GLU A 141 17.81 0.92 -5.89
C GLU A 141 18.19 -0.37 -5.17
N ARG A 142 18.66 -0.26 -3.92
CA ARG A 142 19.11 -1.38 -3.09
C ARG A 142 18.58 -1.22 -1.68
N PRO A 143 17.31 -1.54 -1.45
CA PRO A 143 16.75 -1.46 -0.10
C PRO A 143 17.49 -2.42 0.83
N ALA A 144 17.96 -1.94 1.98
CA ALA A 144 18.53 -2.78 3.02
C ALA A 144 17.43 -3.29 3.96
N GLY A 145 17.71 -4.41 4.65
CA GLY A 145 16.78 -4.99 5.61
C GLY A 145 15.66 -5.81 4.98
N ASN A 146 14.48 -5.77 5.60
CA ASN A 146 13.36 -6.65 5.25
C ASN A 146 12.23 -5.95 4.46
N ALA A 147 12.42 -4.72 3.99
CA ALA A 147 11.37 -3.93 3.33
C ALA A 147 11.72 -3.58 1.87
N THR A 148 10.75 -3.72 0.98
CA THR A 148 10.76 -3.26 -0.41
C THR A 148 9.33 -2.92 -0.82
N GLY A 149 9.09 -2.45 -2.05
CA GLY A 149 7.73 -2.23 -2.52
C GLY A 149 7.59 -1.19 -3.61
N ALA A 150 6.47 -0.45 -3.56
CA ALA A 150 6.13 0.60 -4.51
C ALA A 150 6.15 1.98 -3.84
N TYR A 151 6.86 2.91 -4.45
CA TYR A 151 6.83 4.33 -4.13
C TYR A 151 6.05 5.07 -5.21
N LEU A 152 4.88 5.57 -4.84
CA LEU A 152 4.06 6.42 -5.68
C LEU A 152 4.59 7.85 -5.53
N VAL A 153 5.36 8.32 -6.50
CA VAL A 153 6.09 9.58 -6.41
C VAL A 153 5.11 10.75 -6.38
N THR A 154 5.02 11.41 -5.23
CA THR A 154 4.16 12.59 -5.02
C THR A 154 4.96 13.88 -4.87
N LEU A 155 6.27 13.84 -5.12
CA LEU A 155 7.13 15.03 -4.99
C LEU A 155 6.59 16.20 -5.79
N SER A 156 6.42 17.32 -5.09
CA SER A 156 5.95 18.60 -5.67
C SER A 156 4.51 18.60 -6.21
N LEU A 157 3.68 17.60 -5.90
CA LEU A 157 2.29 17.60 -6.33
C LEU A 157 1.46 18.68 -5.64
N GLU A 158 1.82 19.11 -4.42
CA GLU A 158 1.20 20.23 -3.72
C GLU A 158 1.35 21.52 -4.51
N ALA A 159 2.54 21.78 -5.07
CA ALA A 159 2.77 22.92 -5.94
C ALA A 159 1.86 22.89 -7.18
N LYS A 160 1.81 21.72 -7.85
CA LYS A 160 0.96 21.56 -9.04
C LYS A 160 -0.52 21.67 -8.72
N ARG A 161 -0.97 21.14 -7.59
CA ARG A 161 -2.36 21.29 -7.12
C ARG A 161 -2.72 22.75 -6.88
N LEU A 162 -1.84 23.53 -6.25
CA LEU A 162 -2.04 24.97 -6.04
C LEU A 162 -2.01 25.76 -7.35
N GLU A 163 -1.13 25.42 -8.30
CA GLU A 163 -1.13 26.00 -9.65
C GLU A 163 -2.45 25.75 -10.37
N LEU A 164 -2.96 24.50 -10.34
CA LEU A 164 -4.23 24.12 -10.94
C LEU A 164 -5.41 24.84 -10.28
N LEU A 165 -5.42 24.95 -8.94
CA LEU A 165 -6.40 25.75 -8.22
C LEU A 165 -6.39 27.21 -8.68
N ARG A 166 -5.21 27.83 -8.75
CA ARG A 166 -5.06 29.22 -9.18
C ARG A 166 -5.48 29.43 -10.64
N LEU A 167 -5.19 28.45 -11.50
CA LEU A 167 -5.62 28.52 -12.91
C LEU A 167 -7.14 28.57 -13.05
N VAL A 168 -7.86 27.77 -12.24
CA VAL A 168 -9.32 27.70 -12.27
C VAL A 168 -9.96 28.83 -11.47
N PHE A 169 -9.32 29.26 -10.37
CA PHE A 169 -9.80 30.29 -9.45
C PHE A 169 -8.78 31.43 -9.29
N PRO A 170 -8.53 32.25 -10.34
CA PRO A 170 -7.49 33.27 -10.29
C PRO A 170 -7.72 34.36 -9.21
N ASN A 171 -8.97 34.54 -8.79
CA ASN A 171 -9.36 35.48 -7.74
C ASN A 171 -9.29 34.89 -6.32
N ALA A 172 -9.00 33.60 -6.15
CA ALA A 172 -8.83 32.96 -4.85
C ALA A 172 -7.43 33.26 -4.29
N THR A 173 -7.26 34.47 -3.74
CA THR A 173 -5.97 34.90 -3.13
C THR A 173 -5.69 34.24 -1.80
N ARG A 174 -6.74 33.74 -1.10
CA ARG A 174 -6.66 32.99 0.15
C ARG A 174 -7.06 31.54 -0.07
N VAL A 175 -6.15 30.63 0.17
CA VAL A 175 -6.37 29.18 0.04
C VAL A 175 -6.12 28.54 1.39
N ALA A 176 -7.03 27.67 1.85
CA ALA A 176 -6.77 26.83 3.00
C ALA A 176 -6.08 25.52 2.57
N VAL A 177 -5.16 25.04 3.39
CA VAL A 177 -4.64 23.67 3.31
C VAL A 177 -5.19 22.86 4.49
N LEU A 178 -5.93 21.80 4.19
CA LEU A 178 -6.44 20.86 5.19
C LEU A 178 -5.42 19.78 5.46
N VAL A 179 -4.95 19.72 6.70
CA VAL A 179 -3.87 18.82 7.15
C VAL A 179 -4.36 17.96 8.31
N ASN A 180 -4.01 16.70 8.31
CA ASN A 180 -4.18 15.83 9.48
C ASN A 180 -2.90 15.84 10.32
N PRO A 181 -2.85 16.48 11.49
CA PRO A 181 -1.63 16.59 12.30
C PRO A 181 -1.17 15.24 12.89
N THR A 182 -2.01 14.19 12.87
CA THR A 182 -1.61 12.85 13.32
C THR A 182 -0.94 12.02 12.21
N ASN A 183 -0.96 12.51 10.96
CA ASN A 183 -0.26 11.86 9.86
C ASN A 183 1.25 12.11 10.01
N PRO A 184 2.11 11.08 10.03
CA PRO A 184 3.58 11.26 10.09
C PRO A 184 4.16 12.15 8.97
N ALA A 185 3.48 12.28 7.83
CA ALA A 185 3.90 13.12 6.71
C ALA A 185 3.37 14.57 6.77
N ALA A 186 2.57 14.92 7.78
CA ALA A 186 1.87 16.21 7.85
C ALA A 186 2.80 17.42 7.77
N GLU A 187 3.91 17.39 8.50
CA GLU A 187 4.87 18.49 8.55
C GLU A 187 5.51 18.74 7.18
N HIS A 188 5.88 17.67 6.47
CA HIS A 188 6.45 17.77 5.14
C HIS A 188 5.44 18.32 4.12
N GLN A 189 4.21 17.78 4.12
CA GLN A 189 3.14 18.25 3.24
C GLN A 189 2.82 19.74 3.45
N LEU A 190 2.84 20.15 4.71
CA LEU A 190 2.62 21.55 5.07
C LEU A 190 3.75 22.44 4.57
N LYS A 191 5.01 22.03 4.74
CA LYS A 191 6.18 22.74 4.24
C LYS A 191 6.11 22.91 2.73
N ASP A 192 5.87 21.85 1.98
CA ASP A 192 5.74 21.88 0.52
C ASP A 192 4.62 22.83 0.06
N SER A 193 3.46 22.74 0.74
CA SER A 193 2.32 23.63 0.45
C SER A 193 2.64 25.09 0.72
N GLN A 194 3.37 25.39 1.80
CA GLN A 194 3.79 26.76 2.14
C GLN A 194 4.82 27.33 1.15
N GLU A 195 5.77 26.50 0.71
CA GLU A 195 6.76 26.89 -0.29
C GLU A 195 6.10 27.18 -1.63
N ALA A 196 5.19 26.33 -2.06
CA ALA A 196 4.42 26.50 -3.27
C ALA A 196 3.51 27.75 -3.21
N ALA A 197 2.81 27.96 -2.10
CA ALA A 197 1.94 29.12 -1.92
C ALA A 197 2.73 30.45 -1.98
N ARG A 198 3.92 30.50 -1.35
CA ARG A 198 4.81 31.65 -1.43
C ARG A 198 5.25 31.93 -2.86
N ALA A 199 5.64 30.91 -3.62
CA ALA A 199 6.05 31.04 -5.01
C ALA A 199 4.90 31.56 -5.91
N LEU A 200 3.66 31.19 -5.61
CA LEU A 200 2.47 31.59 -6.35
C LEU A 200 1.82 32.89 -5.84
N GLY A 201 2.31 33.51 -4.77
CA GLY A 201 1.71 34.69 -4.16
C GLY A 201 0.32 34.40 -3.54
N ILE A 202 0.11 33.21 -3.01
CA ILE A 202 -1.13 32.76 -2.34
C ILE A 202 -0.98 32.93 -0.84
N GLU A 203 -1.97 33.55 -0.17
CA GLU A 203 -2.08 33.57 1.28
C GLU A 203 -2.60 32.20 1.75
N LEU A 204 -1.70 31.36 2.30
CA LEU A 204 -2.06 30.02 2.78
C LEU A 204 -2.54 30.04 4.22
N ARG A 205 -3.70 29.44 4.49
CA ARG A 205 -4.26 29.23 5.83
C ARG A 205 -4.23 27.75 6.18
N ILE A 206 -3.68 27.43 7.33
CA ILE A 206 -3.60 26.03 7.81
C ILE A 206 -4.90 25.69 8.54
N ALA A 207 -5.51 24.58 8.13
CA ALA A 207 -6.70 24.02 8.76
C ALA A 207 -6.38 22.58 9.20
N ASN A 208 -6.49 22.31 10.51
CA ASN A 208 -6.16 21.01 11.08
C ASN A 208 -7.43 20.22 11.37
N ALA A 209 -7.48 18.96 10.89
CA ALA A 209 -8.53 18.02 11.25
C ALA A 209 -7.98 16.59 11.37
N SER A 210 -8.31 15.91 12.48
CA SER A 210 -7.95 14.51 12.74
C SER A 210 -9.15 13.68 13.21
N SER A 211 -10.35 14.26 13.20
CA SER A 211 -11.60 13.60 13.59
C SER A 211 -12.77 14.12 12.76
N GLU A 212 -13.85 13.35 12.69
CA GLU A 212 -15.07 13.75 11.97
C GLU A 212 -15.66 15.07 12.47
N PRO A 213 -15.79 15.33 13.79
CA PRO A 213 -16.27 16.63 14.28
C PRO A 213 -15.34 17.78 13.90
N SER A 214 -14.01 17.58 13.91
CA SER A 214 -13.05 18.63 13.55
C SER A 214 -13.13 19.03 12.08
N ILE A 215 -13.48 18.12 11.17
CA ILE A 215 -13.75 18.45 9.77
C ILE A 215 -14.91 19.45 9.66
N ASN A 216 -16.03 19.21 10.36
CA ASN A 216 -17.19 20.11 10.34
C ASN A 216 -16.84 21.52 10.87
N THR A 217 -16.09 21.58 11.97
CA THR A 217 -15.63 22.85 12.57
C THR A 217 -14.72 23.62 11.60
N VAL A 218 -13.82 22.91 10.92
CA VAL A 218 -12.92 23.54 9.92
C VAL A 218 -13.75 24.24 8.85
N PHE A 219 -14.73 23.59 8.24
CA PHE A 219 -15.50 24.19 7.16
C PHE A 219 -16.25 25.46 7.58
N SER A 220 -16.85 25.50 8.77
CA SER A 220 -17.48 26.72 9.28
C SER A 220 -16.46 27.86 9.45
N THR A 221 -15.28 27.56 10.00
CA THR A 221 -14.21 28.53 10.19
C THR A 221 -13.68 29.07 8.85
N LEU A 222 -13.52 28.21 7.82
CA LEU A 222 -13.06 28.63 6.51
C LEU A 222 -14.01 29.63 5.83
N VAL A 223 -15.33 29.46 6.02
CA VAL A 223 -16.33 30.39 5.52
C VAL A 223 -16.24 31.73 6.23
N GLU A 224 -16.15 31.74 7.56
CA GLU A 224 -15.99 32.96 8.37
C GLU A 224 -14.73 33.74 7.96
N GLN A 225 -13.64 33.03 7.63
CA GLN A 225 -12.37 33.61 7.18
C GLN A 225 -12.36 34.01 5.69
N ARG A 226 -13.47 33.80 4.98
CA ARG A 226 -13.60 34.11 3.53
C ARG A 226 -12.52 33.44 2.69
N ILE A 227 -12.28 32.16 2.95
CA ILE A 227 -11.35 31.35 2.15
C ILE A 227 -11.94 31.13 0.77
N GLY A 228 -11.13 31.35 -0.28
CA GLY A 228 -11.59 31.26 -1.66
C GLY A 228 -11.49 29.85 -2.25
N ALA A 229 -10.60 28.99 -1.73
CA ALA A 229 -10.46 27.61 -2.16
C ALA A 229 -9.77 26.74 -1.09
N LEU A 230 -9.93 25.42 -1.21
CA LEU A 230 -9.40 24.43 -0.30
C LEU A 230 -8.47 23.46 -1.02
N LEU A 231 -7.28 23.23 -0.47
CA LEU A 231 -6.40 22.11 -0.81
C LEU A 231 -6.50 21.04 0.26
N VAL A 232 -6.92 19.84 -0.09
CA VAL A 232 -6.94 18.67 0.80
C VAL A 232 -5.65 17.88 0.58
N THR A 233 -4.83 17.79 1.63
CA THR A 233 -3.54 17.06 1.55
C THR A 233 -3.75 15.54 1.44
N THR A 234 -2.66 14.87 1.07
CA THR A 234 -2.63 13.40 0.93
C THR A 234 -2.72 12.73 2.30
N ASP A 235 -3.88 12.14 2.62
CA ASP A 235 -4.12 11.50 3.91
C ASP A 235 -5.18 10.38 3.82
N SER A 236 -4.95 9.25 4.51
CA SER A 236 -5.87 8.12 4.49
C SER A 236 -7.16 8.39 5.27
N PHE A 237 -7.09 9.17 6.36
CA PHE A 237 -8.27 9.59 7.09
C PHE A 237 -9.17 10.49 6.24
N PHE A 238 -8.59 11.47 5.52
CA PHE A 238 -9.36 12.31 4.61
C PHE A 238 -9.95 11.52 3.46
N LEU A 239 -9.20 10.57 2.90
CA LEU A 239 -9.70 9.69 1.85
C LEU A 239 -10.89 8.85 2.35
N PHE A 240 -10.84 8.38 3.57
CA PHE A 240 -11.97 7.70 4.19
C PHE A 240 -13.17 8.63 4.38
N ARG A 241 -12.93 9.86 4.81
CA ARG A 241 -13.96 10.89 5.01
C ARG A 241 -14.30 11.68 3.74
N ARG A 242 -13.92 11.15 2.53
CA ARG A 242 -14.13 11.86 1.26
C ARG A 242 -15.56 12.28 1.02
N ASP A 243 -16.52 11.41 1.35
CA ASP A 243 -17.95 11.73 1.16
C ASP A 243 -18.40 12.91 2.04
N GLN A 244 -17.93 12.95 3.29
CA GLN A 244 -18.15 14.09 4.20
C GLN A 244 -17.48 15.35 3.67
N LEU A 245 -16.20 15.28 3.27
CA LEU A 245 -15.43 16.42 2.77
C LEU A 245 -16.06 17.00 1.51
N VAL A 246 -16.43 16.14 0.57
CA VAL A 246 -17.11 16.53 -0.67
C VAL A 246 -18.46 17.16 -0.41
N ALA A 247 -19.27 16.56 0.46
CA ALA A 247 -20.58 17.12 0.85
C ALA A 247 -20.47 18.50 1.52
N LEU A 248 -19.48 18.68 2.40
CA LEU A 248 -19.23 19.98 3.03
C LEU A 248 -18.72 21.01 2.02
N ALA A 249 -17.80 20.63 1.13
CA ALA A 249 -17.31 21.51 0.08
C ALA A 249 -18.47 21.97 -0.83
N ALA A 250 -19.36 21.07 -1.22
CA ALA A 250 -20.56 21.40 -2.00
C ALA A 250 -21.52 22.30 -1.22
N ARG A 251 -21.82 21.97 0.06
CA ARG A 251 -22.72 22.75 0.92
C ARG A 251 -22.28 24.19 1.10
N TYR A 252 -20.96 24.40 1.25
CA TYR A 252 -20.40 25.74 1.48
C TYR A 252 -19.93 26.40 0.18
N SER A 253 -20.23 25.82 -0.98
CA SER A 253 -19.74 26.29 -2.30
C SER A 253 -18.23 26.55 -2.29
N MET A 254 -17.46 25.70 -1.60
CA MET A 254 -16.03 25.79 -1.44
C MET A 254 -15.31 25.04 -2.57
N PRO A 255 -14.67 25.73 -3.51
CA PRO A 255 -13.86 25.03 -4.50
C PRO A 255 -12.74 24.24 -3.83
N ALA A 256 -12.63 22.96 -4.16
CA ALA A 256 -11.63 22.10 -3.52
C ALA A 256 -10.82 21.29 -4.54
N MET A 257 -9.51 21.27 -4.31
CA MET A 257 -8.55 20.37 -4.95
C MET A 257 -8.21 19.22 -4.03
N TYR A 258 -8.29 18.02 -4.57
CA TYR A 258 -8.02 16.79 -3.83
C TYR A 258 -6.80 16.06 -4.36
N SER A 259 -6.26 15.18 -3.51
CA SER A 259 -5.05 14.40 -3.82
C SER A 259 -5.32 13.08 -4.55
N TYR A 260 -6.58 12.60 -4.57
CA TYR A 260 -6.93 11.31 -5.14
C TYR A 260 -8.19 11.38 -5.99
N ARG A 261 -8.23 10.59 -7.08
CA ARG A 261 -9.38 10.48 -7.99
C ARG A 261 -10.69 10.09 -7.31
N GLU A 262 -10.60 9.35 -6.21
CA GLU A 262 -11.74 8.89 -5.43
C GLU A 262 -12.60 10.04 -4.91
N PHE A 263 -11.99 11.21 -4.65
CA PHE A 263 -12.75 12.41 -4.27
C PHE A 263 -13.56 12.98 -5.45
N ALA A 264 -12.96 13.06 -6.64
CA ALA A 264 -13.66 13.54 -7.83
C ALA A 264 -14.81 12.60 -8.23
N VAL A 265 -14.60 11.28 -8.11
CA VAL A 265 -15.64 10.26 -8.31
C VAL A 265 -16.78 10.39 -7.29
N ALA A 266 -16.48 10.75 -6.05
CA ALA A 266 -17.47 11.00 -5.00
C ALA A 266 -18.24 12.34 -5.18
N GLY A 267 -17.95 13.13 -6.22
CA GLY A 267 -18.59 14.41 -6.49
C GLY A 267 -17.74 15.65 -6.16
N GLY A 268 -16.48 15.47 -5.78
CA GLY A 268 -15.52 16.56 -5.60
C GLY A 268 -15.17 17.23 -6.93
N LEU A 269 -14.74 18.51 -6.88
CA LEU A 269 -14.55 19.33 -8.07
C LEU A 269 -13.43 18.79 -9.00
N MET A 270 -12.25 18.57 -8.45
CA MET A 270 -11.12 18.06 -9.20
C MET A 270 -10.07 17.42 -8.29
N SER A 271 -9.31 16.49 -8.84
CA SER A 271 -8.18 15.86 -8.15
C SER A 271 -6.96 15.78 -9.05
N TYR A 272 -5.80 15.88 -8.45
CA TYR A 272 -4.52 15.66 -9.12
C TYR A 272 -3.60 14.84 -8.22
N GLY A 273 -3.30 13.62 -8.63
CA GLY A 273 -2.53 12.71 -7.79
C GLY A 273 -2.24 11.35 -8.38
N VAL A 274 -1.57 10.53 -7.60
CA VAL A 274 -1.13 9.20 -8.00
C VAL A 274 -2.26 8.18 -7.99
N SER A 275 -2.13 7.16 -8.84
CA SER A 275 -3.08 6.05 -8.90
C SER A 275 -2.83 5.05 -7.76
N LEU A 276 -3.70 5.04 -6.76
CA LEU A 276 -3.65 4.07 -5.66
C LEU A 276 -3.98 2.65 -6.12
N ILE A 277 -4.78 2.52 -7.18
CA ILE A 277 -5.11 1.23 -7.81
C ILE A 277 -3.84 0.61 -8.39
N ASP A 278 -3.05 1.38 -9.14
CA ASP A 278 -1.77 0.88 -9.69
C ASP A 278 -0.78 0.53 -8.58
N GLY A 279 -0.70 1.36 -7.53
CA GLY A 279 0.12 1.08 -6.36
C GLY A 279 -0.24 -0.23 -5.66
N ALA A 280 -1.53 -0.50 -5.47
CA ALA A 280 -2.00 -1.75 -4.89
C ALA A 280 -1.67 -2.96 -5.78
N ARG A 281 -1.80 -2.84 -7.11
CA ARG A 281 -1.40 -3.88 -8.06
C ARG A 281 0.10 -4.16 -7.98
N LEU A 282 0.94 -3.13 -7.96
CA LEU A 282 2.38 -3.27 -7.79
C LEU A 282 2.75 -3.95 -6.48
N ALA A 283 2.10 -3.61 -5.37
CA ALA A 283 2.30 -4.28 -4.08
C ALA A 283 1.96 -5.78 -4.17
N GLY A 284 0.90 -6.16 -4.90
CA GLY A 284 0.57 -7.55 -5.18
C GLY A 284 1.65 -8.29 -5.97
N VAL A 285 2.18 -7.67 -7.04
CA VAL A 285 3.30 -8.23 -7.83
C VAL A 285 4.51 -8.46 -6.95
N TYR A 286 4.87 -7.49 -6.10
CA TYR A 286 6.03 -7.59 -5.22
C TYR A 286 5.85 -8.65 -4.13
N ALA A 287 4.66 -8.73 -3.51
CA ALA A 287 4.33 -9.78 -2.55
C ALA A 287 4.49 -11.18 -3.19
N GLY A 288 4.01 -11.36 -4.41
CA GLY A 288 4.19 -12.61 -5.14
C GLY A 288 5.66 -12.91 -5.49
N ARG A 289 6.49 -11.91 -5.79
CA ARG A 289 7.94 -12.10 -6.00
C ARG A 289 8.64 -12.56 -4.71
N VAL A 290 8.26 -11.97 -3.58
CA VAL A 290 8.79 -12.36 -2.25
C VAL A 290 8.37 -13.79 -1.92
N LEU A 291 7.12 -14.18 -2.15
CA LEU A 291 6.64 -15.55 -1.96
C LEU A 291 7.39 -16.57 -2.85
N LYS A 292 7.92 -16.15 -4.00
CA LYS A 292 8.83 -16.94 -4.87
C LYS A 292 10.26 -17.01 -4.36
N GLY A 293 10.55 -16.50 -3.16
CA GLY A 293 11.86 -16.54 -2.52
C GLY A 293 12.80 -15.40 -2.88
N LYS A 294 12.33 -14.35 -3.59
CA LYS A 294 13.14 -13.14 -3.76
C LYS A 294 13.24 -12.40 -2.43
N LYS A 295 14.45 -12.00 -2.06
CA LYS A 295 14.65 -11.20 -0.85
C LYS A 295 14.28 -9.74 -1.11
N PRO A 296 13.77 -9.00 -0.12
CA PRO A 296 13.54 -7.56 -0.25
C PRO A 296 14.77 -6.79 -0.73
N THR A 297 15.97 -7.16 -0.25
CA THR A 297 17.25 -6.57 -0.65
C THR A 297 17.59 -6.70 -2.14
N ASP A 298 17.02 -7.70 -2.82
CA ASP A 298 17.26 -7.98 -4.25
C ASP A 298 16.20 -7.33 -5.15
N LEU A 299 15.21 -6.67 -4.55
CA LEU A 299 14.08 -6.05 -5.24
C LEU A 299 14.15 -4.53 -5.06
N PRO A 300 14.58 -3.77 -6.08
CA PRO A 300 14.52 -2.31 -6.05
C PRO A 300 13.10 -1.83 -5.75
N VAL A 301 12.97 -0.72 -5.04
CA VAL A 301 11.68 -0.08 -4.84
C VAL A 301 11.17 0.44 -6.19
N GLN A 302 10.00 -0.01 -6.60
CA GLN A 302 9.39 0.41 -7.86
C GLN A 302 8.84 1.83 -7.72
N GLN A 303 9.37 2.76 -8.48
CA GLN A 303 8.80 4.10 -8.56
C GLN A 303 7.66 4.13 -9.59
N SER A 304 6.50 4.64 -9.20
CA SER A 304 5.41 4.97 -10.11
C SER A 304 5.25 6.49 -10.15
N THR A 305 5.40 7.04 -11.36
CA THR A 305 5.25 8.47 -11.64
C THR A 305 3.92 8.78 -12.33
N LYS A 306 3.04 7.78 -12.44
CA LYS A 306 1.74 7.98 -13.07
C LYS A 306 0.86 8.85 -12.17
N VAL A 307 0.63 10.07 -12.61
CA VAL A 307 -0.26 11.05 -11.98
C VAL A 307 -1.49 11.21 -12.85
N GLU A 308 -2.65 11.37 -12.25
CA GLU A 308 -3.94 11.50 -12.93
C GLU A 308 -4.59 12.83 -12.53
N LEU A 309 -5.01 13.62 -13.55
CA LEU A 309 -5.89 14.77 -13.37
C LEU A 309 -7.32 14.33 -13.69
N VAL A 310 -8.19 14.40 -12.68
CA VAL A 310 -9.62 14.09 -12.84
C VAL A 310 -10.44 15.33 -12.54
N ILE A 311 -11.36 15.67 -13.45
CA ILE A 311 -12.24 16.85 -13.35
C ILE A 311 -13.69 16.37 -13.35
N ASN A 312 -14.51 16.92 -12.44
CA ASN A 312 -15.93 16.64 -12.36
C ASN A 312 -16.75 17.85 -12.81
N LEU A 313 -17.34 17.77 -14.00
CA LEU A 313 -18.15 18.84 -14.59
C LEU A 313 -19.49 19.04 -13.89
N LYS A 314 -20.06 18.01 -13.24
CA LYS A 314 -21.27 18.19 -12.42
C LYS A 314 -20.98 19.07 -11.22
N ALA A 315 -19.88 18.83 -10.54
CA ALA A 315 -19.43 19.68 -9.43
C ALA A 315 -19.09 21.10 -9.89
N ALA A 316 -18.42 21.22 -11.04
CA ALA A 316 -18.12 22.52 -11.64
C ALA A 316 -19.38 23.33 -11.94
N LYS A 317 -20.39 22.69 -12.58
CA LYS A 317 -21.68 23.32 -12.86
C LYS A 317 -22.38 23.79 -11.60
N ALA A 318 -22.39 22.98 -10.54
CA ALA A 318 -22.99 23.31 -9.25
C ALA A 318 -22.32 24.51 -8.57
N LEU A 319 -20.99 24.69 -8.78
CA LEU A 319 -20.21 25.81 -8.27
C LEU A 319 -20.19 27.03 -9.20
N GLY A 320 -20.83 26.96 -10.38
CA GLY A 320 -20.77 28.02 -11.38
C GLY A 320 -19.38 28.21 -12.02
N VAL A 321 -18.58 27.15 -12.06
CA VAL A 321 -17.18 27.16 -12.51
C VAL A 321 -17.07 26.66 -13.94
N THR A 322 -16.28 27.36 -14.75
CA THR A 322 -15.91 26.93 -16.10
C THR A 322 -14.42 26.63 -16.14
N PHE A 323 -14.07 25.41 -16.53
CA PHE A 323 -12.69 25.03 -16.73
C PHE A 323 -12.15 25.53 -18.07
N PRO A 324 -10.89 26.01 -18.14
CA PRO A 324 -10.22 26.30 -19.41
C PRO A 324 -10.18 25.07 -20.32
N ALA A 325 -10.43 25.24 -21.62
CA ALA A 325 -10.43 24.14 -22.59
C ALA A 325 -9.08 23.38 -22.63
N THR A 326 -7.98 24.09 -22.44
CA THR A 326 -6.64 23.51 -22.35
C THR A 326 -6.51 22.56 -21.15
N LEU A 327 -7.13 22.89 -20.02
CA LEU A 327 -7.10 22.05 -18.82
C LEU A 327 -7.97 20.81 -19.00
N LEU A 328 -9.16 20.95 -19.60
CA LEU A 328 -10.01 19.80 -19.94
C LEU A 328 -9.32 18.85 -20.92
N GLY A 329 -8.61 19.38 -21.92
CA GLY A 329 -7.85 18.58 -22.87
C GLY A 329 -6.61 17.87 -22.27
N SER A 330 -6.14 18.30 -21.10
CA SER A 330 -5.04 17.67 -20.36
C SER A 330 -5.50 16.73 -19.25
N ALA A 331 -6.81 16.64 -18.98
CA ALA A 331 -7.36 15.75 -17.97
C ALA A 331 -7.30 14.30 -18.44
N ASP A 332 -6.89 13.41 -17.54
CA ASP A 332 -6.92 11.96 -17.78
C ASP A 332 -8.36 11.42 -17.76
N GLU A 333 -9.23 12.07 -16.99
CA GLU A 333 -10.66 11.72 -16.90
C GLU A 333 -11.51 12.97 -16.65
N VAL A 334 -12.61 13.08 -17.39
CA VAL A 334 -13.65 14.10 -17.19
C VAL A 334 -14.95 13.40 -16.85
N ILE A 335 -15.48 13.65 -15.65
CA ILE A 335 -16.75 13.10 -15.15
C ILE A 335 -17.88 14.08 -15.53
N GLU A 336 -18.83 13.62 -16.35
CA GLU A 336 -20.01 14.35 -16.83
C GLU A 336 -21.29 14.04 -16.03
#